data_74427bd7d26a5d2fe1fac0775c4f1d95
#
_entry.id   74427bd7d26a5d2fe1fac0775c4f1d95
#
_cell.length_a   1.000
_cell.length_b   1.000
_cell.length_c   1.000
_cell.angle_alpha   90.00
_cell.angle_beta   90.00
_cell.angle_gamma   90.00
#
_symmetry.space_group_name_H-M   'P 1'
#
loop_
_entity.id
_entity.type
_entity.pdbx_description
1 polymer ?
#
loop_
_entity_poly.entity_id
_entity_poly.type
_entity_poly.pdbx_seq_one_letter_code
_entity_poly.pdbx_strand_id
1 'polypeptide(L)'
;MIGNAPELPSILGTAVPVTNNTDLRTNGWELTIGWNDRLSNGLQYGISFNLSDAYATITRYPNNPSHSLGNYIEGQRIGDIYGYETIGIAKSQEEMDAHIAKVDQSTIDNNKWGAGDIMYRDLNNDGKISPGANTLEDHGDLKKIGNSTPRYLFGIDLNAAWKGFDVRCFFQGVMKREYWASTRYFFGTFEYGRWYQVCLDGLQDYYRDENSWSVVNGFQEPNKDAYLHVQPIAPRMSRFRQSICRMLLTFV
;
A
#
# COMPACT_ATOMS: atom_id res chain seq x y z
N MET A 1 12.20 -3.15 22.31
CA MET A 1 12.78 -3.05 20.95
C MET A 1 13.90 -2.03 20.95
N ILE A 2 14.99 -2.27 20.20
CA ILE A 2 16.13 -1.38 20.15
C ILE A 2 15.84 -0.27 19.13
N GLY A 3 16.00 0.98 19.56
CA GLY A 3 15.86 2.16 18.71
C GLY A 3 17.00 3.15 19.00
N ASN A 4 17.09 4.23 18.22
CA ASN A 4 18.06 5.28 18.50
C ASN A 4 17.69 5.98 19.82
N ALA A 5 18.69 6.35 20.62
CA ALA A 5 18.47 7.25 21.74
C ALA A 5 18.06 8.65 21.22
N PRO A 6 17.52 9.54 22.06
CA PRO A 6 17.33 10.93 21.70
C PRO A 6 18.62 11.55 21.16
N GLU A 7 18.50 12.48 20.21
CA GLU A 7 19.65 13.12 19.60
C GLU A 7 20.57 13.74 20.64
N LEU A 8 21.85 13.44 20.51
CA LEU A 8 22.89 14.05 21.35
C LEU A 8 23.29 15.39 20.72
N PRO A 9 23.70 16.38 21.57
CA PRO A 9 24.25 17.62 21.04
C PRO A 9 25.42 17.34 20.10
N SER A 10 25.44 17.99 18.94
CA SER A 10 26.45 17.80 17.89
C SER A 10 27.89 18.04 18.34
N ILE A 11 28.07 18.80 19.42
CA ILE A 11 29.37 19.07 20.02
C ILE A 11 30.08 17.81 20.57
N LEU A 12 29.33 16.73 20.81
CA LEU A 12 29.92 15.49 21.33
C LEU A 12 30.61 14.67 20.23
N GLY A 13 30.39 14.97 18.94
CA GLY A 13 31.07 14.34 17.81
C GLY A 13 30.92 12.81 17.72
N THR A 14 29.96 12.22 18.44
CA THR A 14 29.72 10.77 18.47
C THR A 14 28.37 10.42 17.90
N ALA A 15 28.28 9.23 17.35
CA ALA A 15 26.98 8.70 16.88
C ALA A 15 26.03 8.47 18.06
N VAL A 16 24.74 8.68 17.81
CA VAL A 16 23.69 8.41 18.80
C VAL A 16 23.68 6.91 19.13
N PRO A 17 23.83 6.52 20.40
CA PRO A 17 23.80 5.11 20.78
C PRO A 17 22.41 4.52 20.58
N VAL A 18 22.35 3.24 20.29
CA VAL A 18 21.10 2.49 20.30
C VAL A 18 20.70 2.10 21.71
N THR A 19 19.44 2.28 22.04
CA THR A 19 18.92 1.98 23.37
C THR A 19 17.63 1.15 23.29
N ASN A 20 17.28 0.48 24.36
CA ASN A 20 16.02 -0.24 24.46
C ASN A 20 14.92 0.73 24.93
N ASN A 21 14.40 1.52 24.02
CA ASN A 21 13.45 2.61 24.32
C ASN A 21 12.07 2.46 23.68
N THR A 22 11.83 1.37 22.94
CA THR A 22 10.56 1.15 22.25
C THR A 22 9.89 -0.10 22.78
N ASP A 23 8.66 0.04 23.26
CA ASP A 23 7.86 -1.05 23.76
C ASP A 23 6.69 -1.37 22.83
N LEU A 24 6.47 -2.66 22.60
CA LEU A 24 5.42 -3.17 21.75
C LEU A 24 4.53 -4.13 22.55
N ARG A 25 3.24 -4.05 22.32
CA ARG A 25 2.26 -5.02 22.80
C ARG A 25 1.66 -5.77 21.62
N THR A 26 1.90 -7.08 21.56
CA THR A 26 1.28 -7.95 20.55
C THR A 26 0.07 -8.63 21.15
N ASN A 27 -1.05 -8.57 20.45
CA ASN A 27 -2.27 -9.32 20.75
C ASN A 27 -2.56 -10.22 19.56
N GLY A 28 -2.93 -11.46 19.84
CA GLY A 28 -3.23 -12.44 18.80
C GLY A 28 -4.07 -13.57 19.35
N TRP A 29 -4.57 -14.38 18.43
CA TRP A 29 -5.30 -15.62 18.70
C TRP A 29 -4.97 -16.65 17.63
N GLU A 30 -5.11 -17.92 17.99
CA GLU A 30 -4.91 -19.05 17.11
C GLU A 30 -6.05 -20.03 17.27
N LEU A 31 -6.51 -20.60 16.18
CA LEU A 31 -7.54 -21.61 16.10
C LEU A 31 -7.02 -22.77 15.27
N THR A 32 -7.09 -23.99 15.81
CA THR A 32 -6.81 -25.21 15.06
C THR A 32 -7.98 -26.17 15.21
N ILE A 33 -8.49 -26.64 14.09
CA ILE A 33 -9.57 -27.63 14.02
C ILE A 33 -9.05 -28.80 13.19
N GLY A 34 -9.14 -30.00 13.74
CA GLY A 34 -8.74 -31.23 13.05
C GLY A 34 -9.82 -32.28 13.12
N TRP A 35 -9.98 -33.01 12.01
CA TRP A 35 -10.85 -34.17 11.93
C TRP A 35 -10.11 -35.29 11.24
N ASN A 36 -10.16 -36.47 11.83
CA ASN A 36 -9.61 -37.70 11.26
C ASN A 36 -10.65 -38.82 11.39
N ASP A 37 -10.86 -39.55 10.33
CA ASP A 37 -11.82 -40.66 10.34
C ASP A 37 -11.36 -41.80 9.42
N ARG A 38 -12.02 -42.99 9.59
CA ARG A 38 -11.79 -44.15 8.76
C ARG A 38 -13.12 -44.75 8.34
N LEU A 39 -13.34 -44.77 7.03
CA LEU A 39 -14.52 -45.37 6.45
C LEU A 39 -14.47 -46.90 6.44
N SER A 40 -15.62 -47.53 6.37
CA SER A 40 -15.76 -49.00 6.34
C SER A 40 -15.08 -49.68 5.13
N ASN A 41 -14.85 -48.90 4.04
CA ASN A 41 -14.11 -49.35 2.84
C ASN A 41 -12.60 -49.34 3.00
N GLY A 42 -12.10 -48.96 4.17
CA GLY A 42 -10.68 -48.89 4.52
C GLY A 42 -10.01 -47.54 4.17
N LEU A 43 -10.72 -46.57 3.62
CA LEU A 43 -10.20 -45.22 3.41
C LEU A 43 -10.04 -44.52 4.76
N GLN A 44 -8.83 -44.08 5.03
CA GLN A 44 -8.51 -43.18 6.15
C GLN A 44 -8.34 -41.77 5.57
N TYR A 45 -8.91 -40.76 6.19
CA TYR A 45 -8.75 -39.41 5.79
C TYR A 45 -8.66 -38.45 6.97
N GLY A 46 -7.98 -37.35 6.78
CA GLY A 46 -7.84 -36.32 7.77
C GLY A 46 -7.86 -34.94 7.14
N ILE A 47 -8.44 -33.99 7.85
CA ILE A 47 -8.48 -32.58 7.51
C ILE A 47 -8.03 -31.82 8.74
N SER A 48 -7.05 -30.94 8.61
CA SER A 48 -6.67 -30.00 9.65
C SER A 48 -6.71 -28.57 9.06
N PHE A 49 -7.38 -27.70 9.77
CA PHE A 49 -7.45 -26.28 9.45
C PHE A 49 -6.86 -25.49 10.60
N ASN A 50 -5.94 -24.58 10.31
CA ASN A 50 -5.45 -23.61 11.27
C ASN A 50 -5.69 -22.19 10.74
N LEU A 51 -5.99 -21.29 11.68
CA LEU A 51 -6.18 -19.88 11.42
C LEU A 51 -5.61 -19.09 12.58
N SER A 52 -4.76 -18.12 12.28
CA SER A 52 -4.17 -17.25 13.29
C SER A 52 -4.21 -15.79 12.85
N ASP A 53 -4.30 -14.90 13.82
CA ASP A 53 -4.22 -13.48 13.60
C ASP A 53 -3.50 -12.80 14.74
N ALA A 54 -2.58 -11.88 14.43
CA ALA A 54 -1.87 -11.10 15.42
C ALA A 54 -1.60 -9.69 14.92
N TYR A 55 -1.59 -8.74 15.84
CA TYR A 55 -1.19 -7.36 15.57
C TYR A 55 -0.38 -6.81 16.73
N ALA A 56 0.60 -5.97 16.42
CA ALA A 56 1.43 -5.29 17.39
C ALA A 56 1.07 -3.80 17.44
N THR A 57 0.92 -3.31 18.66
CA THR A 57 0.67 -1.90 18.96
C THR A 57 1.88 -1.33 19.69
N ILE A 58 2.30 -0.14 19.31
CA ILE A 58 3.39 0.59 19.93
C ILE A 58 2.86 1.18 21.24
N THR A 59 3.42 0.79 22.37
CA THR A 59 3.00 1.26 23.69
C THR A 59 3.90 2.34 24.25
N ARG A 60 5.12 2.45 23.69
CA ARG A 60 6.08 3.47 24.07
C ARG A 60 7.03 3.76 22.90
N TYR A 61 7.17 5.04 22.53
CA TYR A 61 8.13 5.51 21.54
C TYR A 61 8.52 6.97 21.78
N PRO A 62 9.52 7.26 22.62
CA PRO A 62 9.85 8.62 23.03
C PRO A 62 10.53 9.46 21.93
N ASN A 63 10.90 8.88 20.78
CA ASN A 63 11.63 9.57 19.71
C ASN A 63 10.73 10.34 18.74
N ASN A 64 9.43 10.42 19.00
CA ASN A 64 8.48 11.18 18.19
C ASN A 64 7.57 12.06 19.07
N PRO A 65 8.11 13.07 19.74
CA PRO A 65 7.31 13.93 20.63
C PRO A 65 6.29 14.79 19.88
N SER A 66 6.49 15.03 18.58
CA SER A 66 5.56 15.77 17.72
C SER A 66 4.45 14.89 17.13
N HIS A 67 4.40 13.60 17.42
CA HIS A 67 3.48 12.63 16.85
C HIS A 67 3.43 12.65 15.31
N SER A 68 4.58 12.90 14.66
CA SER A 68 4.66 12.92 13.19
C SER A 68 4.30 11.57 12.58
N LEU A 69 3.43 11.57 11.57
CA LEU A 69 2.97 10.37 10.86
C LEU A 69 4.08 9.66 10.06
N GLY A 70 5.21 10.32 9.83
CA GLY A 70 6.39 9.73 9.20
C GLY A 70 7.20 8.79 10.12
N ASN A 71 6.88 8.76 11.41
CA ASN A 71 7.55 7.95 12.43
C ASN A 71 6.55 7.10 13.20
N TYR A 72 7.04 6.25 14.09
CA TYR A 72 6.19 5.50 15.01
C TYR A 72 5.51 6.44 16.01
N ILE A 73 4.25 6.16 16.30
CA ILE A 73 3.42 6.89 17.24
C ILE A 73 2.91 5.93 18.31
N GLU A 74 2.89 6.36 19.56
CA GLU A 74 2.29 5.58 20.65
C GLU A 74 0.80 5.36 20.39
N GLY A 75 0.32 4.12 20.60
CA GLY A 75 -1.04 3.71 20.27
C GLY A 75 -1.25 3.24 18.82
N GLN A 76 -0.32 3.49 17.92
CA GLN A 76 -0.39 3.08 16.52
C GLN A 76 -0.10 1.58 16.37
N ARG A 77 -0.76 0.94 15.41
CA ARG A 77 -0.39 -0.42 15.00
C ARG A 77 0.81 -0.39 14.06
N ILE A 78 1.70 -1.35 14.23
CA ILE A 78 2.81 -1.54 13.30
C ILE A 78 2.26 -1.84 11.90
N GLY A 79 2.86 -1.19 10.90
CA GLY A 79 2.50 -1.36 9.50
C GLY A 79 1.35 -0.49 9.01
N ASP A 80 0.79 0.39 9.85
CA ASP A 80 -0.23 1.35 9.41
C ASP A 80 0.33 2.25 8.31
N ILE A 81 -0.46 2.39 7.23
CA ILE A 81 -0.12 3.18 6.05
C ILE A 81 -1.08 4.36 5.99
N TYR A 82 -0.52 5.57 5.95
CA TYR A 82 -1.28 6.80 5.77
C TYR A 82 -1.14 7.31 4.33
N GLY A 83 -2.19 7.88 3.80
CA GLY A 83 -2.22 8.44 2.45
C GLY A 83 -3.51 9.17 2.17
N TYR A 84 -3.54 9.86 1.01
CA TYR A 84 -4.74 10.57 0.56
C TYR A 84 -5.77 9.60 -0.03
N GLU A 85 -7.04 9.91 0.18
CA GLU A 85 -8.12 9.21 -0.49
C GLU A 85 -8.32 9.75 -1.90
N THR A 86 -8.39 8.85 -2.90
CA THR A 86 -8.67 9.23 -4.27
C THR A 86 -10.14 9.09 -4.59
N ILE A 87 -10.70 10.00 -5.38
CA ILE A 87 -12.05 9.89 -5.96
C ILE A 87 -12.00 9.01 -7.21
N GLY A 88 -11.00 9.24 -8.06
CA GLY A 88 -10.79 8.54 -9.32
C GLY A 88 -9.75 9.23 -10.19
N ILE A 89 -9.70 8.82 -11.47
CA ILE A 89 -8.89 9.44 -12.50
C ILE A 89 -9.82 10.30 -13.34
N ALA A 90 -9.44 11.57 -13.58
CA ALA A 90 -10.22 12.47 -14.43
C ALA A 90 -10.24 11.98 -15.88
N LYS A 91 -11.44 11.78 -16.43
CA LYS A 91 -11.62 11.28 -17.80
C LYS A 91 -11.53 12.37 -18.87
N SER A 92 -11.63 13.62 -18.47
CA SER A 92 -11.49 14.78 -19.36
C SER A 92 -10.84 15.96 -18.64
N GLN A 93 -10.39 16.96 -19.42
CA GLN A 93 -9.85 18.19 -18.87
C GLN A 93 -10.91 18.98 -18.10
N GLU A 94 -12.14 19.01 -18.60
CA GLU A 94 -13.26 19.71 -17.97
C GLU A 94 -13.59 19.11 -16.60
N GLU A 95 -13.49 17.79 -16.46
CA GLU A 95 -13.72 17.10 -15.18
C GLU A 95 -12.64 17.47 -14.17
N MET A 96 -11.37 17.50 -14.60
CA MET A 96 -10.26 17.91 -13.73
C MET A 96 -10.38 19.39 -13.36
N ASP A 97 -10.70 20.27 -14.31
CA ASP A 97 -10.85 21.71 -14.06
C ASP A 97 -12.01 21.97 -13.09
N ALA A 98 -13.12 21.24 -13.22
CA ALA A 98 -14.26 21.33 -12.31
C ALA A 98 -13.91 20.81 -10.89
N HIS A 99 -13.00 19.84 -10.79
CA HIS A 99 -12.49 19.35 -9.51
C HIS A 99 -11.55 20.37 -8.86
N ILE A 100 -10.56 20.88 -9.62
CA ILE A 100 -9.58 21.87 -9.13
C ILE A 100 -10.24 23.19 -8.72
N ALA A 101 -11.33 23.57 -9.39
CA ALA A 101 -12.11 24.75 -9.00
C ALA A 101 -12.73 24.62 -7.60
N LYS A 102 -12.89 23.41 -7.08
CA LYS A 102 -13.45 23.15 -5.75
C LYS A 102 -12.39 22.81 -4.72
N VAL A 103 -11.33 22.13 -5.15
CA VAL A 103 -10.32 21.55 -4.26
C VAL A 103 -8.92 21.79 -4.84
N ASP A 104 -8.12 22.58 -4.17
CA ASP A 104 -6.75 22.89 -4.55
C ASP A 104 -5.81 21.71 -4.23
N GLN A 105 -5.25 21.10 -5.27
CA GLN A 105 -4.26 20.01 -5.15
C GLN A 105 -2.80 20.47 -5.30
N SER A 106 -2.53 21.77 -5.29
CA SER A 106 -1.20 22.35 -5.55
C SER A 106 -0.14 21.93 -4.52
N THR A 107 -0.56 21.56 -3.31
CA THR A 107 0.33 21.07 -2.25
C THR A 107 0.96 19.71 -2.60
N ILE A 108 0.25 18.89 -3.35
CA ILE A 108 0.78 17.60 -3.80
C ILE A 108 1.76 17.80 -4.95
N ASP A 109 1.35 18.60 -5.94
CA ASP A 109 2.19 18.95 -7.08
C ASP A 109 1.77 20.31 -7.63
N ASN A 110 2.72 21.23 -7.75
CA ASN A 110 2.51 22.56 -8.34
C ASN A 110 2.31 22.54 -9.85
N ASN A 111 2.31 21.37 -10.47
CA ASN A 111 2.15 21.23 -11.89
C ASN A 111 0.69 21.40 -12.34
N LYS A 112 0.52 21.46 -13.63
CA LYS A 112 -0.80 21.52 -14.25
C LYS A 112 -1.45 20.15 -14.16
N TRP A 113 -2.54 20.07 -13.46
CA TRP A 113 -3.42 18.91 -13.43
C TRP A 113 -4.23 18.83 -14.72
N GLY A 114 -4.45 17.61 -15.20
CA GLY A 114 -5.16 17.41 -16.46
C GLY A 114 -5.91 16.10 -16.54
N ALA A 115 -6.53 15.86 -17.69
CA ALA A 115 -7.16 14.59 -17.99
C ALA A 115 -6.15 13.43 -17.75
N GLY A 116 -6.62 12.35 -17.11
CA GLY A 116 -5.80 11.21 -16.75
C GLY A 116 -5.02 11.36 -15.43
N ASP A 117 -5.10 12.49 -14.76
CA ASP A 117 -4.53 12.67 -13.42
C ASP A 117 -5.54 12.25 -12.32
N ILE A 118 -5.01 11.98 -11.13
CA ILE A 118 -5.80 11.55 -9.98
C ILE A 118 -6.48 12.73 -9.31
N MET A 119 -7.78 12.57 -9.00
CA MET A 119 -8.54 13.50 -8.16
C MET A 119 -8.54 13.00 -6.73
N TYR A 120 -8.10 13.84 -5.79
CA TYR A 120 -8.07 13.53 -4.36
C TYR A 120 -9.31 14.08 -3.64
N ARG A 121 -9.68 13.40 -2.57
CA ARG A 121 -10.81 13.80 -1.73
C ARG A 121 -10.33 14.73 -0.62
N ASP A 122 -10.93 15.90 -0.54
CA ASP A 122 -10.84 16.79 0.61
C ASP A 122 -11.65 16.17 1.78
N LEU A 123 -10.95 15.77 2.84
CA LEU A 123 -11.55 15.08 3.98
C LEU A 123 -11.97 16.05 5.09
N ASN A 124 -11.26 17.16 5.23
CA ASN A 124 -11.55 18.17 6.25
C ASN A 124 -12.44 19.30 5.73
N ASN A 125 -12.74 19.34 4.41
CA ASN A 125 -13.55 20.33 3.70
C ASN A 125 -12.98 21.75 3.80
N ASP A 126 -11.67 21.92 3.78
CA ASP A 126 -11.00 23.20 3.76
C ASP A 126 -10.76 23.74 2.33
N GLY A 127 -11.12 22.96 1.31
CA GLY A 127 -10.94 23.28 -0.10
C GLY A 127 -9.51 23.06 -0.62
N LYS A 128 -8.65 22.37 0.15
CA LYS A 128 -7.26 22.16 -0.21
C LYS A 128 -6.80 20.77 0.23
N ILE A 129 -6.11 20.04 -0.64
CA ILE A 129 -5.48 18.78 -0.27
C ILE A 129 -4.13 19.05 0.38
N SER A 130 -4.01 18.71 1.66
CA SER A 130 -2.80 18.95 2.43
C SER A 130 -2.53 17.86 3.47
N PRO A 131 -1.25 17.64 3.87
CA PRO A 131 -0.94 16.73 4.97
C PRO A 131 -1.17 17.40 6.34
N GLY A 132 -1.71 18.63 6.40
CA GLY A 132 -1.73 19.43 7.62
C GLY A 132 -0.32 19.60 8.19
N ALA A 133 -0.18 19.53 9.50
CA ALA A 133 1.13 19.47 10.17
C ALA A 133 1.81 18.09 10.04
N ASN A 134 1.18 17.14 9.36
CA ASN A 134 1.62 15.74 9.24
C ASN A 134 1.82 15.07 10.61
N THR A 135 0.92 15.35 11.54
CA THR A 135 0.87 14.76 12.89
C THR A 135 -0.43 14.00 13.09
N LEU A 136 -0.52 13.24 14.18
CA LEU A 136 -1.73 12.51 14.51
C LEU A 136 -2.92 13.46 14.81
N GLU A 137 -2.64 14.61 15.40
CA GLU A 137 -3.64 15.62 15.80
C GLU A 137 -4.04 16.49 14.62
N ASP A 138 -3.13 16.74 13.68
CA ASP A 138 -3.37 17.52 12.46
C ASP A 138 -2.75 16.80 11.27
N HIS A 139 -3.52 15.88 10.72
CA HIS A 139 -3.13 15.06 9.56
C HIS A 139 -3.70 15.59 8.23
N GLY A 140 -4.44 16.72 8.26
CA GLY A 140 -5.09 17.26 7.07
C GLY A 140 -5.98 16.21 6.39
N ASP A 141 -5.74 15.97 5.10
CA ASP A 141 -6.48 14.98 4.31
C ASP A 141 -5.84 13.59 4.30
N LEU A 142 -4.77 13.39 5.09
CA LEU A 142 -4.21 12.07 5.26
C LEU A 142 -5.14 11.22 6.13
N LYS A 143 -5.36 9.98 5.72
CA LYS A 143 -6.03 8.98 6.55
C LYS A 143 -5.29 7.66 6.51
N LYS A 144 -5.59 6.79 7.46
CA LYS A 144 -5.13 5.42 7.43
C LYS A 144 -5.82 4.68 6.28
N ILE A 145 -5.05 4.36 5.23
CA ILE A 145 -5.54 3.69 4.02
C ILE A 145 -5.31 2.19 4.04
N GLY A 146 -4.41 1.70 4.91
CA GLY A 146 -4.14 0.28 4.99
C GLY A 146 -3.18 -0.10 6.11
N ASN A 147 -2.81 -1.39 6.12
CA ASN A 147 -1.80 -1.94 7.02
C ASN A 147 -0.99 -3.05 6.30
N SER A 148 0.33 -2.94 6.35
CA SER A 148 1.25 -3.87 5.67
C SER A 148 1.47 -5.18 6.42
N THR A 149 1.00 -5.30 7.66
CA THR A 149 1.14 -6.53 8.46
C THR A 149 0.21 -7.61 7.91
N PRO A 150 0.71 -8.82 7.64
CA PRO A 150 -0.14 -9.94 7.25
C PRO A 150 -1.19 -10.26 8.33
N ARG A 151 -2.44 -10.42 7.92
CA ARG A 151 -3.56 -10.73 8.80
C ARG A 151 -4.25 -12.01 8.33
N TYR A 152 -4.77 -12.75 9.30
CA TYR A 152 -5.49 -14.00 9.08
C TYR A 152 -4.66 -15.01 8.27
N LEU A 153 -3.58 -15.48 8.87
CA LEU A 153 -2.77 -16.55 8.30
C LEU A 153 -3.53 -17.88 8.46
N PHE A 154 -3.66 -18.60 7.36
CA PHE A 154 -4.37 -19.88 7.39
C PHE A 154 -3.53 -21.00 6.78
N GLY A 155 -3.79 -22.20 7.24
CA GLY A 155 -3.28 -23.43 6.66
C GLY A 155 -4.36 -24.50 6.61
N ILE A 156 -4.37 -25.30 5.55
CA ILE A 156 -5.25 -26.43 5.35
C ILE A 156 -4.37 -27.64 5.04
N ASP A 157 -4.46 -28.68 5.84
CA ASP A 157 -3.76 -29.95 5.63
C ASP A 157 -4.81 -31.02 5.35
N LEU A 158 -4.72 -31.65 4.20
CA LEU A 158 -5.58 -32.72 3.76
C LEU A 158 -4.73 -33.98 3.59
N ASN A 159 -5.13 -35.06 4.22
CA ASN A 159 -4.46 -36.35 4.02
C ASN A 159 -5.48 -37.45 3.76
N ALA A 160 -5.09 -38.42 2.96
CA ALA A 160 -5.91 -39.60 2.66
C ALA A 160 -4.99 -40.80 2.40
N ALA A 161 -5.36 -41.96 2.97
CA ALA A 161 -4.68 -43.23 2.75
C ALA A 161 -5.69 -44.32 2.39
N TRP A 162 -5.44 -45.02 1.27
CA TRP A 162 -6.31 -46.11 0.82
C TRP A 162 -5.54 -47.15 0.01
N LYS A 163 -5.66 -48.41 0.40
CA LYS A 163 -5.10 -49.57 -0.32
C LYS A 163 -3.62 -49.41 -0.72
N GLY A 164 -2.81 -48.82 0.17
CA GLY A 164 -1.37 -48.62 -0.06
C GLY A 164 -1.02 -47.35 -0.80
N PHE A 165 -2.00 -46.50 -1.17
CA PHE A 165 -1.78 -45.14 -1.68
C PHE A 165 -1.98 -44.12 -0.57
N ASP A 166 -1.01 -43.21 -0.41
CA ASP A 166 -1.07 -42.10 0.52
C ASP A 166 -0.99 -40.79 -0.25
N VAL A 167 -1.87 -39.86 0.03
CA VAL A 167 -1.91 -38.53 -0.55
C VAL A 167 -1.97 -37.50 0.56
N ARG A 168 -1.15 -36.46 0.47
CA ARG A 168 -1.20 -35.29 1.35
C ARG A 168 -1.15 -34.02 0.53
N CYS A 169 -2.08 -33.11 0.80
CA CYS A 169 -2.12 -31.79 0.20
C CYS A 169 -2.06 -30.74 1.33
N PHE A 170 -1.17 -29.77 1.17
CA PHE A 170 -1.04 -28.68 2.13
C PHE A 170 -1.19 -27.34 1.42
N PHE A 171 -2.10 -26.51 1.94
CA PHE A 171 -2.32 -25.15 1.46
C PHE A 171 -2.04 -24.18 2.60
N GLN A 172 -1.39 -23.07 2.29
CA GLN A 172 -1.20 -21.97 3.23
C GLN A 172 -1.36 -20.63 2.54
N GLY A 173 -1.80 -19.63 3.29
CA GLY A 173 -1.97 -18.31 2.73
C GLY A 173 -2.19 -17.24 3.78
N VAL A 174 -2.33 -16.03 3.28
CA VAL A 174 -2.63 -14.82 4.04
C VAL A 174 -3.88 -14.22 3.44
N MET A 175 -4.96 -14.08 4.23
CA MET A 175 -6.23 -13.58 3.70
C MET A 175 -6.22 -12.08 3.44
N LYS A 176 -5.47 -11.31 4.27
CA LYS A 176 -5.40 -9.86 4.12
C LYS A 176 -3.99 -9.35 4.36
N ARG A 177 -3.45 -8.69 3.37
CA ARG A 177 -2.22 -7.91 3.45
C ARG A 177 -2.28 -6.78 2.45
N GLU A 178 -1.97 -5.57 2.89
CA GLU A 178 -1.85 -4.42 2.02
C GLU A 178 -0.36 -4.14 1.80
N TYR A 179 0.02 -3.89 0.58
CA TYR A 179 1.40 -3.68 0.22
C TYR A 179 1.57 -2.33 -0.46
N TRP A 180 2.51 -1.55 0.04
CA TRP A 180 2.91 -0.31 -0.58
C TRP A 180 3.85 -0.62 -1.75
N ALA A 181 3.33 -0.52 -2.97
CA ALA A 181 4.13 -0.76 -4.16
C ALA A 181 5.12 0.39 -4.36
N SER A 182 6.41 0.11 -4.23
CA SER A 182 7.49 1.10 -4.39
C SER A 182 8.53 0.69 -5.43
N THR A 183 8.28 -0.40 -6.16
CA THR A 183 9.25 -0.95 -7.09
C THR A 183 8.99 -0.49 -8.53
N ARG A 184 10.03 -0.50 -9.35
CA ARG A 184 9.97 -0.18 -10.78
C ARG A 184 8.98 -1.05 -11.57
N TYR A 185 8.72 -2.26 -11.11
CA TYR A 185 7.73 -3.16 -11.72
C TYR A 185 6.31 -2.58 -11.72
N PHE A 186 5.99 -1.72 -10.75
CA PHE A 186 4.69 -1.08 -10.65
C PHE A 186 4.64 0.30 -11.31
N PHE A 187 5.80 0.97 -11.51
CA PHE A 187 5.86 2.34 -12.02
C PHE A 187 6.37 2.44 -13.45
N GLY A 188 6.65 1.31 -14.09
CA GLY A 188 7.06 1.27 -15.49
C GLY A 188 8.41 1.93 -15.76
N THR A 189 8.50 2.57 -16.92
CA THR A 189 9.75 3.07 -17.51
C THR A 189 10.23 4.41 -16.96
N PHE A 190 9.78 4.82 -15.77
CA PHE A 190 9.84 6.20 -15.32
C PHE A 190 11.12 6.70 -14.71
N GLU A 191 12.02 5.83 -14.27
CA GLU A 191 13.18 6.34 -13.61
C GLU A 191 14.21 6.89 -14.60
N TYR A 192 14.35 8.21 -14.60
CA TYR A 192 15.48 8.96 -15.19
C TYR A 192 15.70 8.79 -16.70
N GLY A 193 14.64 8.55 -17.49
CA GLY A 193 14.75 8.51 -18.95
C GLY A 193 15.72 7.44 -19.47
N ARG A 194 15.89 6.37 -18.74
CA ARG A 194 16.80 5.29 -19.14
C ARG A 194 16.18 4.47 -20.27
N TRP A 195 16.72 4.58 -21.46
CA TRP A 195 16.27 3.95 -22.69
C TRP A 195 16.23 2.40 -22.66
N TYR A 196 16.83 1.77 -21.65
CA TYR A 196 16.88 0.31 -21.48
C TYR A 196 15.78 -0.22 -20.53
N GLN A 197 14.83 0.59 -20.12
CA GLN A 197 13.72 0.13 -19.29
C GLN A 197 12.65 -0.52 -20.16
N VAL A 198 12.27 -1.74 -19.81
CA VAL A 198 11.20 -2.48 -20.49
C VAL A 198 9.88 -2.20 -19.75
N CYS A 199 8.85 -1.83 -20.49
CA CYS A 199 7.50 -1.74 -19.98
C CYS A 199 6.91 -3.15 -19.87
N LEU A 200 6.37 -3.51 -18.71
CA LEU A 200 5.63 -4.75 -18.54
C LEU A 200 4.25 -4.62 -19.19
N ASP A 201 3.72 -5.71 -19.70
CA ASP A 201 2.42 -5.73 -20.39
C ASP A 201 1.28 -5.18 -19.51
N GLY A 202 1.22 -5.58 -18.25
CA GLY A 202 0.23 -5.06 -17.29
C GLY A 202 0.31 -3.55 -16.99
N LEU A 203 1.39 -2.87 -17.40
CA LEU A 203 1.54 -1.42 -17.26
C LEU A 203 1.07 -0.66 -18.50
N GLN A 204 0.56 -1.34 -19.51
CA GLN A 204 0.01 -0.72 -20.71
C GLN A 204 -1.43 -0.23 -20.53
N ASP A 205 -2.08 -0.62 -19.44
CA ASP A 205 -3.42 -0.14 -19.07
C ASP A 205 -3.36 1.22 -18.37
N TYR A 206 -2.81 2.21 -19.06
CA TYR A 206 -2.77 3.61 -18.61
C TYR A 206 -3.73 4.49 -19.41
N TYR A 207 -4.11 5.62 -18.82
CA TYR A 207 -4.99 6.58 -19.47
C TYR A 207 -4.37 7.15 -20.75
N ARG A 208 -5.15 7.14 -21.85
CA ARG A 208 -4.84 7.74 -23.15
C ARG A 208 -6.11 8.34 -23.73
N ASP A 209 -6.02 9.56 -24.14
CA ASP A 209 -7.05 10.25 -24.93
C ASP A 209 -6.69 10.28 -26.41
N GLU A 210 -7.54 10.89 -27.23
CA GLU A 210 -7.35 11.03 -28.66
C GLU A 210 -6.14 11.90 -29.03
N ASN A 211 -5.67 12.75 -28.10
CA ASN A 211 -4.54 13.65 -28.28
C ASN A 211 -3.23 13.07 -27.74
N SER A 212 -3.29 11.90 -27.12
CA SER A 212 -2.10 11.22 -26.60
C SER A 212 -1.18 10.83 -27.74
N TRP A 213 0.13 11.04 -27.58
CA TRP A 213 1.13 10.83 -28.63
C TRP A 213 1.03 9.44 -29.29
N SER A 214 0.84 8.40 -28.51
CA SER A 214 0.73 7.02 -29.00
C SER A 214 -0.54 6.78 -29.83
N VAL A 215 -1.62 7.49 -29.52
CA VAL A 215 -2.90 7.41 -30.26
C VAL A 215 -2.79 8.20 -31.58
N VAL A 216 -2.31 9.43 -31.51
CA VAL A 216 -2.12 10.29 -32.71
C VAL A 216 -1.22 9.64 -33.74
N ASN A 217 -0.20 8.89 -33.30
CA ASN A 217 0.73 8.20 -34.20
C ASN A 217 0.29 6.76 -34.55
N GLY A 218 -0.90 6.34 -34.16
CA GLY A 218 -1.47 5.03 -34.52
C GLY A 218 -0.81 3.82 -33.87
N PHE A 219 -0.10 3.99 -32.75
CA PHE A 219 0.51 2.88 -32.01
C PHE A 219 -0.43 2.23 -31.02
N GLN A 220 -1.40 2.98 -30.49
CA GLN A 220 -2.35 2.49 -29.48
C GLN A 220 -3.71 3.17 -29.68
N GLU A 221 -4.77 2.50 -29.20
CA GLU A 221 -6.12 3.06 -29.14
C GLU A 221 -6.31 3.94 -27.89
N PRO A 222 -7.28 4.88 -27.89
CA PRO A 222 -7.68 5.61 -26.70
C PRO A 222 -8.11 4.66 -25.57
N ASN A 223 -7.78 5.01 -24.32
CA ASN A 223 -8.16 4.26 -23.12
C ASN A 223 -8.49 5.22 -21.98
N LYS A 224 -9.73 5.73 -21.96
CA LYS A 224 -10.20 6.67 -20.93
C LYS A 224 -10.68 6.00 -19.64
N ASP A 225 -10.91 4.69 -19.68
CA ASP A 225 -11.34 3.87 -18.53
C ASP A 225 -10.18 3.08 -17.90
N ALA A 226 -8.94 3.53 -18.16
CA ALA A 226 -7.74 2.90 -17.66
C ALA A 226 -7.67 2.81 -16.14
N TYR A 227 -7.07 1.75 -15.66
CA TYR A 227 -6.79 1.56 -14.24
C TYR A 227 -5.62 2.42 -13.74
N LEU A 228 -4.63 2.66 -14.61
CA LEU A 228 -3.46 3.49 -14.30
C LEU A 228 -3.67 4.91 -14.82
N HIS A 229 -3.26 5.91 -14.03
CA HIS A 229 -3.26 7.29 -14.46
C HIS A 229 -2.27 7.53 -15.62
N VAL A 230 -2.32 8.73 -16.21
CA VAL A 230 -1.37 9.12 -17.27
C VAL A 230 0.05 8.85 -16.84
N GLN A 231 0.77 8.11 -17.69
CA GLN A 231 2.20 7.93 -17.50
C GLN A 231 2.94 9.12 -18.10
N PRO A 232 3.64 9.94 -17.31
CA PRO A 232 4.36 11.08 -17.84
C PRO A 232 5.57 10.63 -18.64
N ILE A 233 5.65 11.04 -19.88
CA ILE A 233 6.90 11.02 -20.64
C ILE A 233 7.73 12.19 -20.11
N ALA A 234 8.90 11.91 -19.49
CA ALA A 234 9.75 12.89 -18.81
C ALA A 234 9.54 14.37 -19.21
N PRO A 235 9.33 15.29 -18.31
CA PRO A 235 9.92 15.63 -17.03
C PRO A 235 8.93 15.80 -15.85
N ARG A 236 7.82 15.09 -15.83
CA ARG A 236 6.79 15.20 -14.79
C ARG A 236 7.00 14.23 -13.60
N MET A 237 8.25 13.98 -13.24
CA MET A 237 8.62 12.97 -12.23
C MET A 237 8.15 13.25 -10.80
N SER A 238 7.80 14.50 -10.49
CA SER A 238 7.36 14.87 -9.13
C SER A 238 5.97 14.33 -8.79
N ARG A 239 5.06 14.24 -9.76
CA ARG A 239 3.68 13.75 -9.56
C ARG A 239 3.60 12.30 -9.13
N PHE A 240 4.61 11.52 -9.48
CA PHE A 240 4.60 10.07 -9.34
C PHE A 240 4.76 9.57 -7.91
N ARG A 241 5.55 10.25 -7.09
CA ARG A 241 5.82 9.78 -5.72
C ARG A 241 4.61 9.82 -4.80
N GLN A 242 3.64 10.66 -5.10
CA GLN A 242 2.50 10.90 -4.21
C GLN A 242 1.20 10.25 -4.69
N SER A 243 1.05 10.00 -6.00
CA SER A 243 -0.10 9.27 -6.56
C SER A 243 -0.07 7.76 -6.29
N ILE A 244 1.05 7.24 -5.79
CA ILE A 244 1.28 5.83 -5.45
C ILE A 244 0.38 5.32 -4.32
N CYS A 245 -0.33 6.19 -3.64
CA CYS A 245 -1.15 5.84 -2.49
C CYS A 245 -2.25 4.79 -2.73
N ARG A 246 -2.42 4.27 -3.94
CA ARG A 246 -3.53 3.38 -4.24
C ARG A 246 -3.26 2.03 -4.88
N MET A 247 -2.03 1.67 -5.17
CA MET A 247 -1.77 0.25 -5.45
C MET A 247 -1.63 -0.55 -4.16
N LEU A 248 -2.64 -0.46 -3.31
CA LEU A 248 -2.84 -1.47 -2.28
C LEU A 248 -3.40 -2.71 -2.98
N LEU A 249 -2.52 -3.57 -3.45
CA LEU A 249 -2.90 -4.91 -3.87
C LEU A 249 -3.42 -5.65 -2.63
N THR A 250 -4.73 -5.71 -2.47
CA THR A 250 -5.35 -6.64 -1.55
C THR A 250 -5.28 -8.00 -2.21
N PHE A 251 -4.35 -8.83 -1.79
CA PHE A 251 -4.36 -10.25 -2.13
C PHE A 251 -5.43 -10.93 -1.29
N VAL A 252 -6.50 -11.37 -1.94
CA VAL A 252 -7.49 -12.31 -1.39
C VAL A 252 -7.04 -13.72 -1.71
#